data_71efde8465ff840c4dac88f52635faef
#
_entry.id   71efde8465ff840c4dac88f52635faef
#
_cell.length_a   1.000
_cell.length_b   1.000
_cell.length_c   1.000
_cell.angle_alpha   90.00
_cell.angle_beta   90.00
_cell.angle_gamma   90.00
#
_symmetry.space_group_name_H-M   'P 1'
#
loop_
_entity.id
_entity.type
_entity.pdbx_description
1 polymer ?
#
loop_
_entity_poly.entity_id
_entity_poly.type
_entity_poly.pdbx_seq_one_letter_code
_entity_poly.pdbx_strand_id
1 'polypeptide(L)'
;MTLPALYSKHETAKMKKYNSRVLTVERASFTPLVYTTFGGWAPQAVRYHKRMAEMIANKRNESYRDVIKHIRTIVRFSLLRSVLIAIRGERGKKISAQPLSSVAFNMVPEAMQYECF
;
A
#
# COMPACT_ATOMS: atom_id res chain seq x y z
N MET A 1 -18.56 5.83 12.60
CA MET A 1 -18.41 5.51 11.16
C MET A 1 -18.04 4.05 11.02
N THR A 2 -18.74 3.33 10.16
CA THR A 2 -18.45 1.91 9.93
C THR A 2 -17.15 1.75 9.12
N LEU A 3 -16.52 0.59 9.24
CA LEU A 3 -15.28 0.31 8.51
C LEU A 3 -15.46 0.38 6.97
N PRO A 4 -16.51 -0.21 6.39
CA PRO A 4 -16.76 -0.06 4.95
C PRO A 4 -16.95 1.39 4.50
N ALA A 5 -17.62 2.20 5.32
CA ALA A 5 -17.81 3.62 5.01
C ALA A 5 -16.48 4.37 5.05
N LEU A 6 -15.59 4.03 5.99
CA LEU A 6 -14.27 4.61 6.08
C LEU A 6 -13.42 4.27 4.85
N TYR A 7 -13.43 3.02 4.42
CA TYR A 7 -12.74 2.60 3.20
C TYR A 7 -13.24 3.35 1.98
N SER A 8 -14.56 3.43 1.82
CA SER A 8 -15.18 4.12 0.70
C SER A 8 -14.78 5.61 0.68
N LYS A 9 -14.76 6.24 1.85
CA LYS A 9 -14.37 7.64 1.98
C LYS A 9 -12.93 7.87 1.52
N HIS A 10 -12.01 7.03 1.96
CA HIS A 10 -10.60 7.16 1.58
C HIS A 10 -10.34 6.82 0.13
N GLU A 11 -11.00 5.79 -0.39
CA GLU A 11 -10.91 5.44 -1.81
C GLU A 11 -11.41 6.60 -2.70
N THR A 12 -12.56 7.18 -2.34
CA THR A 12 -13.15 8.29 -3.08
C THR A 12 -12.24 9.51 -3.03
N ALA A 13 -11.66 9.81 -1.88
CA ALA A 13 -10.73 10.93 -1.73
C ALA A 13 -9.50 10.78 -2.62
N LYS A 14 -8.92 9.58 -2.67
CA LYS A 14 -7.78 9.29 -3.54
C LYS A 14 -8.15 9.36 -5.03
N MET A 15 -9.29 8.82 -5.41
CA MET A 15 -9.80 8.90 -6.77
C MET A 15 -9.98 10.35 -7.21
N LYS A 16 -10.62 11.14 -6.37
CA LYS A 16 -10.86 12.55 -6.64
C LYS A 16 -9.57 13.34 -6.81
N LYS A 17 -8.55 13.01 -6.03
CA LYS A 17 -7.28 13.73 -6.04
C LYS A 17 -6.39 13.36 -7.23
N TYR A 18 -6.34 12.09 -7.61
CA TYR A 18 -5.33 11.59 -8.55
C TYR A 18 -5.85 11.11 -9.89
N ASN A 19 -7.12 10.70 -9.97
CA ASN A 19 -7.64 10.02 -11.15
C ASN A 19 -7.57 10.87 -12.42
N SER A 20 -7.96 12.14 -12.35
CA SER A 20 -7.95 13.02 -13.52
C SER A 20 -6.53 13.19 -14.06
N ARG A 21 -5.56 13.37 -13.19
CA ARG A 21 -4.16 13.51 -13.59
C ARG A 21 -3.62 12.24 -14.25
N VAL A 22 -3.89 11.08 -13.66
CA VAL A 22 -3.45 9.81 -14.19
C VAL A 22 -4.06 9.55 -15.56
N LEU A 23 -5.35 9.82 -15.74
CA LEU A 23 -6.03 9.65 -17.02
C LEU A 23 -5.52 10.61 -18.10
N THR A 24 -5.31 11.88 -17.75
CA THR A 24 -4.95 12.90 -18.74
C THR A 24 -3.46 12.95 -19.05
N VAL A 25 -2.61 12.81 -18.05
CA VAL A 25 -1.15 12.94 -18.20
C VAL A 25 -0.50 11.62 -18.51
N GLU A 26 -0.84 10.58 -17.76
CA GLU A 26 -0.19 9.28 -17.87
C GLU A 26 -0.95 8.29 -18.75
N ARG A 27 -2.18 8.62 -19.10
CA ARG A 27 -3.08 7.79 -19.91
C ARG A 27 -3.21 6.38 -19.34
N ALA A 28 -3.25 6.27 -18.03
CA ALA A 28 -3.37 5.02 -17.30
C ALA A 28 -4.61 5.03 -16.43
N SER A 29 -5.02 3.86 -15.94
CA SER A 29 -6.09 3.77 -14.97
C SER A 29 -5.54 3.92 -13.56
N PHE A 30 -6.32 4.52 -12.68
CA PHE A 30 -5.95 4.71 -11.28
C PHE A 30 -6.77 3.78 -10.40
N THR A 31 -6.10 3.03 -9.54
CA THR A 31 -6.74 2.17 -8.54
C THR A 31 -6.28 2.59 -7.15
N PRO A 32 -7.18 3.09 -6.29
CA PRO A 32 -6.80 3.47 -4.94
C PRO A 32 -6.58 2.23 -4.07
N LEU A 33 -5.42 2.17 -3.41
CA LEU A 33 -5.09 1.09 -2.48
C LEU A 33 -5.14 1.64 -1.06
N VAL A 34 -6.17 1.25 -0.32
CA VAL A 34 -6.38 1.71 1.05
C VAL A 34 -6.26 0.53 2.00
N TYR A 35 -5.47 0.70 3.05
CA TYR A 35 -5.24 -0.30 4.09
C TYR A 35 -5.45 0.32 5.46
N THR A 36 -5.83 -0.52 6.43
CA THR A 36 -5.84 -0.11 7.84
C THR A 36 -4.55 -0.54 8.53
N THR A 37 -4.23 0.11 9.63
CA THR A 37 -3.08 -0.27 10.48
C THR A 37 -3.25 -1.65 11.11
N PHE A 38 -4.48 -2.17 11.14
CA PHE A 38 -4.80 -3.51 11.64
C PHE A 38 -4.62 -4.60 10.60
N GLY A 39 -4.18 -4.27 9.40
CA GLY A 39 -4.00 -5.23 8.32
C GLY A 39 -5.26 -5.45 7.48
N GLY A 40 -6.30 -4.64 7.65
CA GLY A 40 -7.49 -4.69 6.81
C GLY A 40 -7.26 -4.01 5.47
N TRP A 41 -7.93 -4.52 4.44
CA TRP A 41 -7.81 -4.01 3.08
C TRP A 41 -9.16 -3.49 2.59
N ALA A 42 -9.16 -2.36 1.91
CA ALA A 42 -10.34 -1.85 1.24
C ALA A 42 -10.68 -2.73 0.01
N PRO A 43 -11.94 -2.73 -0.46
CA PRO A 43 -12.35 -3.58 -1.57
C PRO A 43 -11.50 -3.42 -2.84
N GLN A 44 -11.10 -2.23 -3.18
CA GLN A 44 -10.26 -1.98 -4.35
C GLN A 44 -8.87 -2.61 -4.20
N ALA A 45 -8.29 -2.54 -3.00
CA ALA A 45 -7.02 -3.17 -2.70
C ALA A 45 -7.12 -4.70 -2.80
N VAL A 46 -8.19 -5.28 -2.30
CA VAL A 46 -8.43 -6.73 -2.39
C VAL A 46 -8.50 -7.18 -3.84
N ARG A 47 -9.25 -6.47 -4.67
CA ARG A 47 -9.36 -6.79 -6.11
C ARG A 47 -8.01 -6.70 -6.81
N TYR A 48 -7.26 -5.66 -6.53
CA TYR A 48 -5.93 -5.45 -7.11
C TYR A 48 -4.99 -6.60 -6.76
N HIS A 49 -4.94 -6.98 -5.50
CA HIS A 49 -4.05 -8.06 -5.05
C HIS A 49 -4.46 -9.41 -5.62
N LYS A 50 -5.75 -9.70 -5.73
CA LYS A 50 -6.23 -10.92 -6.37
C LYS A 50 -5.80 -10.99 -7.83
N ARG A 51 -5.99 -9.90 -8.56
CA ARG A 51 -5.59 -9.83 -9.98
C ARG A 51 -4.08 -10.01 -10.15
N MET A 52 -3.31 -9.33 -9.32
CA MET A 52 -1.87 -9.44 -9.33
C MET A 52 -1.42 -10.87 -9.01
N ALA A 53 -2.06 -11.52 -8.03
CA ALA A 53 -1.75 -12.90 -7.67
C ALA A 53 -2.04 -13.86 -8.82
N GLU A 54 -3.14 -13.68 -9.54
CA GLU A 54 -3.47 -14.49 -10.73
C GLU A 54 -2.40 -14.34 -11.80
N MET A 55 -1.98 -13.12 -12.07
CA MET A 55 -0.95 -12.85 -13.08
C MET A 55 0.38 -13.49 -12.70
N ILE A 56 0.79 -13.38 -11.44
CA ILE A 56 2.03 -13.96 -10.94
C ILE A 56 1.97 -15.49 -10.98
N ALA A 57 0.84 -16.06 -10.53
CA ALA A 57 0.66 -17.51 -10.55
C ALA A 57 0.77 -18.08 -11.96
N ASN A 58 0.15 -17.43 -12.93
CA ASN A 58 0.22 -17.85 -14.33
C ASN A 58 1.64 -17.71 -14.89
N LYS A 59 2.32 -16.62 -14.56
CA LYS A 59 3.66 -16.35 -15.08
C LYS A 59 4.70 -17.31 -14.50
N ARG A 60 4.58 -17.69 -13.23
CA ARG A 60 5.54 -18.55 -12.53
C ARG A 60 5.13 -20.00 -12.44
N ASN A 61 3.95 -20.35 -12.96
CA ASN A 61 3.36 -21.69 -12.81
C ASN A 61 3.25 -22.13 -11.36
N GLU A 62 2.89 -21.19 -10.48
CA GLU A 62 2.69 -21.45 -9.06
C GLU A 62 1.20 -21.50 -8.73
N SER A 63 0.85 -22.06 -7.57
CA SER A 63 -0.51 -22.09 -7.09
C SER A 63 -0.98 -20.68 -6.72
N TYR A 64 -2.16 -20.27 -7.19
CA TYR A 64 -2.76 -19.00 -6.81
C TYR A 64 -2.85 -18.84 -5.29
N ARG A 65 -3.24 -19.92 -4.60
CA ARG A 65 -3.36 -19.92 -3.12
C ARG A 65 -2.05 -19.53 -2.44
N ASP A 66 -0.94 -20.09 -2.91
CA ASP A 66 0.37 -19.81 -2.34
C ASP A 66 0.82 -18.39 -2.64
N VAL A 67 0.58 -17.92 -3.85
CA VAL A 67 0.93 -16.56 -4.26
C VAL A 67 0.14 -15.52 -3.46
N ILE A 68 -1.18 -15.72 -3.29
CA ILE A 68 -2.00 -14.75 -2.55
C ILE A 68 -1.64 -14.74 -1.05
N LYS A 69 -1.29 -15.88 -0.47
CA LYS A 69 -0.80 -15.95 0.90
C LYS A 69 0.51 -15.17 1.06
N HIS A 70 1.41 -15.34 0.11
CA HIS A 70 2.69 -14.64 0.12
C HIS A 70 2.50 -13.13 0.02
N ILE A 71 1.65 -12.68 -0.88
CA ILE A 71 1.31 -11.25 -1.03
C ILE A 71 0.72 -10.70 0.26
N ARG A 72 -0.23 -11.40 0.86
CA ARG A 72 -0.84 -10.98 2.14
C ARG A 72 0.20 -10.85 3.24
N THR A 73 1.12 -11.79 3.32
CA THR A 73 2.20 -11.76 4.30
C THR A 73 3.10 -10.56 4.10
N ILE A 74 3.55 -10.31 2.87
CA ILE A 74 4.38 -9.15 2.54
C ILE A 74 3.67 -7.84 2.90
N VAL A 75 2.40 -7.70 2.54
CA VAL A 75 1.63 -6.48 2.82
C VAL A 75 1.48 -6.26 4.33
N ARG A 76 1.19 -7.31 5.09
CA ARG A 76 1.07 -7.22 6.55
C ARG A 76 2.37 -6.75 7.19
N PHE A 77 3.48 -7.34 6.81
CA PHE A 77 4.78 -6.93 7.32
C PHE A 77 5.14 -5.51 6.89
N SER A 78 4.81 -5.13 5.67
CA SER A 78 5.04 -3.77 5.19
C SER A 78 4.23 -2.74 5.96
N LEU A 79 2.96 -3.04 6.27
CA LEU A 79 2.11 -2.18 7.08
C LEU A 79 2.65 -2.04 8.50
N LEU A 80 3.07 -3.15 9.11
CA LEU A 80 3.66 -3.14 10.44
C LEU A 80 4.95 -2.31 10.46
N ARG A 81 5.79 -2.49 9.47
CA ARG A 81 7.02 -1.69 9.32
C ARG A 81 6.72 -0.21 9.17
N SER A 82 5.71 0.13 8.37
CA SER A 82 5.30 1.53 8.19
C SER A 82 4.86 2.17 9.49
N VAL A 83 4.08 1.45 10.30
CA VAL A 83 3.66 1.93 11.62
C VAL A 83 4.86 2.13 12.53
N LEU A 84 5.79 1.18 12.57
CA LEU A 84 6.99 1.28 13.39
C LEU A 84 7.87 2.45 12.96
N ILE A 85 8.04 2.66 11.67
CA ILE A 85 8.80 3.78 11.14
C ILE A 85 8.14 5.12 11.53
N ALA A 86 6.83 5.21 11.44
CA ALA A 86 6.09 6.42 11.83
C ALA A 86 6.30 6.74 13.32
N ILE A 87 6.22 5.75 14.18
CA ILE A 87 6.44 5.91 15.62
C ILE A 87 7.89 6.33 15.91
N ARG A 88 8.85 5.64 15.31
CA ARG A 88 10.28 5.96 15.46
C ARG A 88 10.64 7.29 14.82
N GLY A 89 9.98 7.63 13.73
CA GLY A 89 10.20 8.90 13.03
C GLY A 89 9.92 10.10 13.89
N GLU A 90 8.87 10.05 14.71
CA GLU A 90 8.56 11.12 15.67
C GLU A 90 9.65 11.25 16.75
N ARG A 91 10.14 10.14 17.24
CA ARG A 91 11.24 10.12 18.20
C ARG A 91 12.57 10.50 17.55
N GLY A 92 12.80 10.03 16.33
CA GLY A 92 14.02 10.29 15.58
C GLY A 92 14.25 11.75 15.24
N LYS A 93 13.18 12.51 15.02
CA LYS A 93 13.27 13.96 14.76
C LYS A 93 13.83 14.73 15.92
N LYS A 94 13.67 14.22 17.14
CA LYS A 94 14.23 14.86 18.36
C LYS A 94 15.67 14.49 18.61
N ILE A 95 16.15 13.39 18.06
CA ILE A 95 17.49 12.85 18.37
C ILE A 95 18.50 13.22 17.31
N SER A 96 18.16 13.13 16.03
CA SER A 96 19.02 13.59 14.96
C SER A 96 18.36 13.42 13.59
N ALA A 97 18.66 14.33 12.68
CA ALA A 97 18.32 14.20 11.28
C ALA A 97 19.24 13.19 10.62
N GLN A 98 19.04 11.90 10.87
CA GLN A 98 20.00 10.91 10.45
C GLN A 98 19.62 10.08 9.25
N PRO A 99 20.61 9.60 8.51
CA PRO A 99 20.43 8.79 7.30
C PRO A 99 19.64 7.51 7.49
N LEU A 100 19.37 7.09 8.72
CA LEU A 100 18.55 5.91 8.99
C LEU A 100 17.15 6.00 8.39
N SER A 101 16.58 7.20 8.37
CA SER A 101 15.28 7.41 7.75
C SER A 101 15.36 7.28 6.23
N SER A 102 16.43 7.75 5.62
CA SER A 102 16.63 7.61 4.18
C SER A 102 16.93 6.16 3.79
N VAL A 103 17.70 5.45 4.61
CA VAL A 103 17.96 4.02 4.38
C VAL A 103 16.67 3.21 4.51
N ALA A 104 15.88 3.46 5.55
CA ALA A 104 14.60 2.80 5.74
C ALA A 104 13.63 3.13 4.59
N PHE A 105 13.64 4.36 4.11
CA PHE A 105 12.84 4.80 2.98
C PHE A 105 13.22 4.06 1.70
N ASN A 106 14.51 3.90 1.45
CA ASN A 106 15.00 3.18 0.27
C ASN A 106 14.70 1.68 0.32
N MET A 107 14.50 1.12 1.50
CA MET A 107 14.12 -0.28 1.66
C MET A 107 12.63 -0.54 1.48
N VAL A 108 11.81 0.51 1.50
CA VAL A 108 10.36 0.40 1.29
C VAL A 108 10.09 0.36 -0.21
N PRO A 109 9.23 -0.57 -0.71
CA PRO A 109 8.84 -0.57 -2.11
C PRO A 109 8.26 0.78 -2.53
N GLU A 110 8.56 1.20 -3.76
CA GLU A 110 8.14 2.49 -4.27
C GLU A 110 6.63 2.73 -4.14
N ALA A 111 5.83 1.72 -4.41
CA ALA A 111 4.38 1.79 -4.23
C ALA A 111 3.97 2.11 -2.79
N MET A 112 4.71 1.62 -1.82
CA MET A 112 4.47 1.88 -0.40
C MET A 112 4.86 3.29 0.00
N GLN A 113 5.88 3.86 -0.62
CA GLN A 113 6.34 5.22 -0.36
C GLN A 113 5.26 6.25 -0.68
N TYR A 114 4.51 6.03 -1.74
CA TYR A 114 3.45 6.93 -2.17
C TYR A 114 2.17 6.77 -1.36
N GLU A 115 1.93 5.61 -0.78
CA GLU A 115 0.72 5.33 -0.02
C GLU A 115 0.77 5.80 1.42
N CYS A 116 1.95 5.93 1.97
CA CYS A 116 2.14 6.45 3.33
C CYS A 116 1.83 7.94 3.44
N PHE A 117 1.61 8.59 2.34
CA PHE A 117 1.33 10.02 2.27
C PHE A 117 0.00 10.28 1.56
#